data_2d8dcb96763fc7b242fd49035508ed95
#
_entry.id   2d8dcb96763fc7b242fd49035508ed95
#
_cell.length_a   1.000
_cell.length_b   1.000
_cell.length_c   1.000
_cell.angle_alpha   90.00
_cell.angle_beta   90.00
_cell.angle_gamma   90.00
#
_symmetry.space_group_name_H-M   'P 1'
#
loop_
_entity.id
_entity.type
_entity.pdbx_description
1 polymer ?
#
loop_
_entity_poly.entity_id
_entity_poly.type
_entity_poly.pdbx_seq_one_letter_code
_entity_poly.pdbx_strand_id
1 'polypeptide(L)'
;ATASGLCFGSLGSDTGGSIRFPAAACGVVGLKPTWGRVSRYGVLALAESMDHIGPMARSVAAAGLMLQAIAGPDSNDPTTLPYPVPDMLVKLGRELTGIRIGFDPSYATSDIDQELAVAIGNSVDVLVELGAELVEIKLPDIDSFVLAWPVLCTAEAVLAHQATYPLHRKVYGPWFRGWLDKGADVTGTDYAKANQLRAICNGHFQRAMSEIDILICPSMSAPPHPVTAEALYGPMTDRPPKFQRFTVPFNYNGMPTLSVPCGFTHDYLPLSVQLVGKHLSEPLLCQVGHAYEQVTTWHQHHPDLDDVSMIS
;
A
#
# COMPACT_ATOMS: atom_id res chain seq x y z
N ALA A 1 8.11 15.46 -3.43
CA ALA A 1 7.57 16.71 -2.88
C ALA A 1 7.25 16.57 -1.38
N THR A 2 6.48 15.54 -0.96
CA THR A 2 6.12 15.34 0.46
C THR A 2 7.35 15.10 1.33
N ALA A 3 8.26 14.20 0.92
CA ALA A 3 9.48 13.89 1.67
C ALA A 3 10.40 15.12 1.83
N SER A 4 10.51 15.95 0.81
CA SER A 4 11.33 17.15 0.82
C SER A 4 10.64 18.40 1.42
N GLY A 5 9.45 18.25 1.99
CA GLY A 5 8.75 19.36 2.64
C GLY A 5 8.17 20.42 1.69
N LEU A 6 8.15 20.20 0.39
CA LEU A 6 7.56 21.10 -0.60
C LEU A 6 6.02 21.13 -0.54
N CYS A 7 5.41 20.15 0.12
CA CYS A 7 3.99 20.13 0.45
C CYS A 7 3.77 19.41 1.78
N PHE A 8 2.65 19.71 2.46
CA PHE A 8 2.30 19.06 3.73
C PHE A 8 1.94 17.57 3.55
N GLY A 9 1.41 17.20 2.41
CA GLY A 9 1.04 15.84 2.04
C GLY A 9 0.56 15.79 0.60
N SER A 10 0.36 14.58 0.10
CA SER A 10 -0.12 14.31 -1.27
C SER A 10 -1.19 13.23 -1.23
N LEU A 11 -2.05 13.20 -2.23
CA LEU A 11 -2.99 12.11 -2.46
C LEU A 11 -2.43 11.20 -3.54
N GLY A 12 -2.63 9.91 -3.36
CA GLY A 12 -2.31 8.88 -4.33
C GLY A 12 -3.50 7.96 -4.60
N SER A 13 -3.44 7.24 -5.71
CA SER A 13 -4.26 6.06 -5.96
C SER A 13 -3.44 4.79 -5.76
N ASP A 14 -4.09 3.71 -5.33
CA ASP A 14 -3.43 2.44 -5.03
C ASP A 14 -4.29 1.27 -5.51
N THR A 15 -3.84 0.62 -6.56
CA THR A 15 -4.48 -0.55 -7.20
C THR A 15 -3.71 -1.83 -6.90
N GLY A 16 -2.43 -1.71 -6.57
CA GLY A 16 -1.53 -2.83 -6.27
C GLY A 16 -0.34 -2.41 -5.41
N GLY A 17 -0.38 -1.21 -4.80
CA GLY A 17 0.68 -0.67 -3.95
C GLY A 17 1.02 0.80 -4.19
N SER A 18 0.31 1.53 -5.05
CA SER A 18 0.78 2.83 -5.55
C SER A 18 0.61 4.03 -4.58
N ILE A 19 0.07 3.85 -3.38
CA ILE A 19 0.25 4.72 -2.20
C ILE A 19 1.44 4.22 -1.37
N ARG A 20 1.49 2.93 -1.12
CA ARG A 20 2.42 2.27 -0.20
C ARG A 20 3.85 2.20 -0.73
N PHE A 21 4.03 1.86 -2.01
CA PHE A 21 5.35 1.83 -2.65
C PHE A 21 6.04 3.21 -2.67
N PRO A 22 5.40 4.27 -3.19
CA PRO A 22 6.06 5.58 -3.17
C PRO A 22 6.26 6.12 -1.76
N ALA A 23 5.35 5.83 -0.82
CA ALA A 23 5.57 6.20 0.58
C ALA A 23 6.80 5.49 1.16
N ALA A 24 6.92 4.17 0.95
CA ALA A 24 8.07 3.39 1.40
C ALA A 24 9.37 3.86 0.74
N ALA A 25 9.36 4.07 -0.58
CA ALA A 25 10.55 4.49 -1.34
C ALA A 25 11.02 5.91 -1.01
N CYS A 26 10.14 6.78 -0.52
CA CYS A 26 10.45 8.15 -0.16
C CYS A 26 10.60 8.39 1.36
N GLY A 27 10.50 7.35 2.18
CA GLY A 27 10.63 7.47 3.64
C GLY A 27 9.50 8.31 4.27
N VAL A 28 8.28 8.22 3.76
CA VAL A 28 7.10 8.92 4.29
C VAL A 28 6.00 7.93 4.67
N VAL A 29 5.00 8.40 5.39
CA VAL A 29 3.81 7.62 5.75
C VAL A 29 2.85 7.54 4.58
N GLY A 30 2.34 6.34 4.28
CA GLY A 30 1.30 6.12 3.29
C GLY A 30 0.11 5.38 3.89
N LEU A 31 -1.08 5.95 3.82
CA LEU A 31 -2.29 5.36 4.35
C LEU A 31 -3.25 5.00 3.21
N LYS A 32 -3.33 3.71 2.88
CA LYS A 32 -4.34 3.15 1.99
C LYS A 32 -5.57 2.78 2.84
N PRO A 33 -6.69 3.48 2.73
CA PRO A 33 -7.86 3.19 3.55
C PRO A 33 -8.58 1.90 3.14
N THR A 34 -9.63 1.57 3.87
CA THR A 34 -10.62 0.57 3.47
C THR A 34 -11.21 0.93 2.11
N TRP A 35 -11.39 -0.07 1.23
CA TRP A 35 -12.00 0.16 -0.09
C TRP A 35 -13.41 0.78 0.05
N GLY A 36 -13.66 1.81 -0.74
CA GLY A 36 -14.89 2.59 -0.65
C GLY A 36 -14.94 3.60 0.51
N ARG A 37 -13.86 3.74 1.31
CA ARG A 37 -13.81 4.75 2.38
C ARG A 37 -13.65 6.16 1.85
N VAL A 38 -13.00 6.32 0.70
CA VAL A 38 -12.82 7.56 -0.04
C VAL A 38 -13.44 7.40 -1.42
N SER A 39 -14.18 8.42 -1.86
CA SER A 39 -14.77 8.48 -3.19
C SER A 39 -13.69 8.45 -4.27
N ARG A 40 -13.96 7.74 -5.36
CA ARG A 40 -13.16 7.70 -6.57
C ARG A 40 -13.78 8.51 -7.72
N TYR A 41 -14.88 9.22 -7.45
CA TYR A 41 -15.51 10.08 -8.44
C TYR A 41 -14.54 11.15 -8.93
N GLY A 42 -14.41 11.30 -10.24
CA GLY A 42 -13.48 12.22 -10.87
C GLY A 42 -12.03 11.72 -10.95
N VAL A 43 -11.73 10.52 -10.47
CA VAL A 43 -10.43 9.86 -10.60
C VAL A 43 -10.48 8.93 -11.81
N LEU A 44 -9.47 9.03 -12.70
CA LEU A 44 -9.35 8.09 -13.81
C LEU A 44 -8.95 6.71 -13.27
N ALA A 45 -9.78 5.72 -13.46
CA ALA A 45 -9.57 4.39 -12.92
C ALA A 45 -8.42 3.66 -13.62
N LEU A 46 -7.67 2.86 -12.84
CA LEU A 46 -6.81 1.81 -13.38
C LEU A 46 -7.52 0.44 -13.29
N ALA A 47 -8.07 0.11 -12.12
CA ALA A 47 -8.90 -1.07 -11.93
C ALA A 47 -9.96 -0.78 -10.86
N GLU A 48 -11.18 -0.52 -11.29
CA GLU A 48 -12.31 -0.02 -10.49
C GLU A 48 -12.55 -0.85 -9.21
N SER A 49 -12.42 -2.17 -9.32
CA SER A 49 -12.66 -3.09 -8.20
C SER A 49 -11.55 -3.12 -7.16
N MET A 50 -10.40 -2.47 -7.42
CA MET A 50 -9.20 -2.51 -6.58
C MET A 50 -8.61 -1.14 -6.27
N ASP A 51 -9.04 -0.08 -6.95
CA ASP A 51 -8.53 1.27 -6.76
C ASP A 51 -8.92 1.83 -5.39
N HIS A 52 -7.95 2.43 -4.73
CA HIS A 52 -8.11 3.16 -3.48
C HIS A 52 -7.53 4.56 -3.64
N ILE A 53 -8.10 5.54 -2.95
CA ILE A 53 -7.53 6.88 -2.82
C ILE A 53 -7.13 7.10 -1.38
N GLY A 54 -5.92 7.62 -1.15
CA GLY A 54 -5.45 7.86 0.19
C GLY A 54 -4.24 8.78 0.26
N PRO A 55 -3.93 9.28 1.47
CA PRO A 55 -2.88 10.26 1.71
C PRO A 55 -1.49 9.63 1.86
N MET A 56 -0.50 10.43 1.48
CA MET A 56 0.90 10.28 1.88
C MET A 56 1.34 11.56 2.60
N ALA A 57 1.96 11.43 3.76
CA ALA A 57 2.38 12.54 4.61
C ALA A 57 3.65 12.20 5.38
N ARG A 58 4.27 13.19 6.06
CA ARG A 58 5.50 12.97 6.84
C ARG A 58 5.25 12.41 8.24
N SER A 59 3.99 12.31 8.68
CA SER A 59 3.63 11.68 9.96
C SER A 59 2.29 10.96 9.87
N VAL A 60 2.08 10.02 10.76
CA VAL A 60 0.82 9.27 10.90
C VAL A 60 -0.35 10.21 11.23
N ALA A 61 -0.13 11.18 12.12
CA ALA A 61 -1.16 12.15 12.47
C ALA A 61 -1.59 12.98 11.26
N ALA A 62 -0.65 13.46 10.44
CA ALA A 62 -0.96 14.20 9.22
C ALA A 62 -1.71 13.34 8.18
N ALA A 63 -1.28 12.09 7.98
CA ALA A 63 -1.98 11.15 7.10
C ALA A 63 -3.42 10.86 7.59
N GLY A 64 -3.59 10.67 8.90
CA GLY A 64 -4.91 10.48 9.53
C GLY A 64 -5.84 11.69 9.31
N LEU A 65 -5.35 12.92 9.55
CA LEU A 65 -6.12 14.15 9.32
C LEU A 65 -6.52 14.31 7.85
N MET A 66 -5.59 14.05 6.93
CA MET A 66 -5.89 14.10 5.49
C MET A 66 -6.95 13.07 5.11
N LEU A 67 -6.84 11.84 5.62
CA LEU A 67 -7.86 10.81 5.38
C LEU A 67 -9.22 11.25 5.93
N GLN A 68 -9.27 11.79 7.14
CA GLN A 68 -10.51 12.26 7.75
C GLN A 68 -11.21 13.33 6.90
N ALA A 69 -10.43 14.21 6.27
CA ALA A 69 -10.95 15.28 5.42
C ALA A 69 -11.54 14.80 4.10
N ILE A 70 -11.05 13.68 3.54
CA ILE A 70 -11.47 13.17 2.22
C ILE A 70 -12.37 11.94 2.29
N ALA A 71 -12.50 11.31 3.46
CA ALA A 71 -13.31 10.11 3.65
C ALA A 71 -14.80 10.44 3.76
N GLY A 72 -15.66 9.48 3.42
CA GLY A 72 -17.10 9.55 3.64
C GLY A 72 -17.91 9.15 2.41
N PRO A 73 -19.23 9.07 2.57
CA PRO A 73 -20.14 8.74 1.48
C PRO A 73 -20.20 9.87 0.45
N ASP A 74 -20.25 9.51 -0.83
CA ASP A 74 -20.42 10.43 -1.95
C ASP A 74 -21.54 9.92 -2.86
N SER A 75 -22.54 10.76 -3.11
CA SER A 75 -23.66 10.41 -3.99
C SER A 75 -23.25 10.19 -5.44
N ASN A 76 -22.10 10.71 -5.87
CA ASN A 76 -21.55 10.52 -7.21
C ASN A 76 -20.73 9.22 -7.34
N ASP A 77 -20.34 8.59 -6.22
CA ASP A 77 -19.69 7.28 -6.19
C ASP A 77 -20.51 6.32 -5.30
N PRO A 78 -21.44 5.55 -5.90
CA PRO A 78 -22.29 4.63 -5.13
C PRO A 78 -21.54 3.47 -4.47
N THR A 79 -20.24 3.33 -4.73
CA THR A 79 -19.39 2.32 -4.09
C THR A 79 -18.78 2.81 -2.77
N THR A 80 -18.99 4.08 -2.41
CA THR A 80 -18.54 4.59 -1.11
C THR A 80 -19.33 3.98 0.03
N LEU A 81 -18.61 3.74 1.15
CA LEU A 81 -19.19 3.09 2.33
C LEU A 81 -20.14 4.06 3.06
N PRO A 82 -21.37 3.63 3.41
CA PRO A 82 -22.37 4.48 4.06
C PRO A 82 -22.14 4.62 5.58
N TYR A 83 -20.90 4.53 6.03
CA TYR A 83 -20.55 4.61 7.46
C TYR A 83 -19.97 5.99 7.80
N PRO A 84 -20.27 6.52 9.01
CA PRO A 84 -19.69 7.77 9.48
C PRO A 84 -18.16 7.73 9.42
N VAL A 85 -17.56 8.89 9.21
CA VAL A 85 -16.11 9.06 9.30
C VAL A 85 -15.75 9.21 10.77
N PRO A 86 -14.95 8.29 11.34
CA PRO A 86 -14.50 8.46 12.71
C PRO A 86 -13.44 9.55 12.79
N ASP A 87 -13.22 10.11 13.97
CA ASP A 87 -12.01 10.86 14.26
C ASP A 87 -10.80 9.90 14.16
N MET A 88 -9.97 10.11 13.15
CA MET A 88 -8.79 9.26 12.90
C MET A 88 -7.74 9.39 13.99
N LEU A 89 -7.76 10.46 14.75
CA LEU A 89 -6.78 10.76 15.80
C LEU A 89 -7.28 10.45 17.22
N VAL A 90 -8.50 10.02 17.38
CA VAL A 90 -9.15 9.78 18.70
C VAL A 90 -8.39 8.80 19.60
N LYS A 91 -7.55 7.96 19.03
CA LYS A 91 -6.75 6.95 19.73
C LYS A 91 -5.26 7.29 19.84
N LEU A 92 -4.80 8.41 19.29
CA LEU A 92 -3.39 8.79 19.39
C LEU A 92 -2.96 8.96 20.84
N GLY A 93 -1.76 8.51 21.17
CA GLY A 93 -1.19 8.54 22.52
C GLY A 93 -1.76 7.50 23.49
N ARG A 94 -2.67 6.61 23.05
CA ARG A 94 -3.13 5.49 23.87
C ARG A 94 -2.10 4.36 23.83
N GLU A 95 -2.00 3.63 24.94
CA GLU A 95 -1.18 2.43 25.06
C GLU A 95 -1.62 1.34 24.06
N LEU A 96 -0.68 0.41 23.76
CA LEU A 96 -0.93 -0.70 22.86
C LEU A 96 -1.36 -1.98 23.59
N THR A 97 -1.50 -1.94 24.93
CA THR A 97 -1.92 -3.08 25.74
C THR A 97 -3.22 -3.69 25.24
N GLY A 98 -3.20 -5.00 25.00
CA GLY A 98 -4.34 -5.78 24.49
C GLY A 98 -4.54 -5.69 22.97
N ILE A 99 -3.68 -5.00 22.23
CA ILE A 99 -3.66 -5.04 20.76
C ILE A 99 -2.82 -6.25 20.32
N ARG A 100 -3.44 -7.17 19.57
CA ARG A 100 -2.81 -8.38 19.05
C ARG A 100 -2.21 -8.11 17.68
N ILE A 101 -0.88 -8.21 17.59
CA ILE A 101 -0.14 -8.05 16.34
C ILE A 101 0.24 -9.42 15.80
N GLY A 102 -0.31 -9.75 14.64
CA GLY A 102 0.01 -10.98 13.92
C GLY A 102 1.30 -10.82 13.12
N PHE A 103 2.18 -11.81 13.25
CA PHE A 103 3.43 -11.87 12.50
C PHE A 103 3.65 -13.29 11.99
N ASP A 104 3.91 -13.41 10.70
CA ASP A 104 4.42 -14.63 10.07
C ASP A 104 5.85 -14.35 9.60
N PRO A 105 6.88 -14.84 10.32
CA PRO A 105 8.28 -14.61 9.94
C PRO A 105 8.57 -15.09 8.51
N SER A 106 8.02 -16.23 8.12
CA SER A 106 8.22 -16.78 6.77
C SER A 106 7.65 -15.88 5.68
N TYR A 107 6.47 -15.30 5.88
CA TYR A 107 5.87 -14.37 4.94
C TYR A 107 6.61 -13.03 4.91
N ALA A 108 6.94 -12.50 6.08
CA ALA A 108 7.43 -11.14 6.22
C ALA A 108 8.93 -10.96 5.95
N THR A 109 9.75 -12.02 6.15
CA THR A 109 11.22 -11.89 6.08
C THR A 109 11.90 -12.83 5.08
N SER A 110 11.18 -13.78 4.46
CA SER A 110 11.79 -14.65 3.46
C SER A 110 11.78 -14.00 2.06
N ASP A 111 12.86 -14.22 1.32
CA ASP A 111 13.02 -13.72 -0.05
C ASP A 111 12.88 -12.19 -0.19
N ILE A 112 13.31 -11.44 0.82
CA ILE A 112 13.40 -9.98 0.80
C ILE A 112 14.84 -9.53 1.08
N ASP A 113 15.09 -8.24 0.95
CA ASP A 113 16.37 -7.64 1.34
C ASP A 113 16.69 -7.89 2.81
N GLN A 114 17.97 -8.17 3.13
CA GLN A 114 18.36 -8.55 4.48
C GLN A 114 18.29 -7.39 5.48
N GLU A 115 18.65 -6.17 5.08
CA GLU A 115 18.55 -4.99 5.95
C GLU A 115 17.08 -4.68 6.25
N LEU A 116 16.20 -4.86 5.25
CA LEU A 116 14.76 -4.74 5.43
C LEU A 116 14.22 -5.81 6.38
N ALA A 117 14.65 -7.08 6.24
CA ALA A 117 14.22 -8.16 7.12
C ALA A 117 14.57 -7.86 8.59
N VAL A 118 15.76 -7.35 8.85
CA VAL A 118 16.20 -6.91 10.20
C VAL A 118 15.34 -5.74 10.69
N ALA A 119 15.08 -4.74 9.85
CA ALA A 119 14.27 -3.58 10.22
C ALA A 119 12.81 -3.97 10.56
N ILE A 120 12.24 -4.95 9.84
CA ILE A 120 10.92 -5.50 10.15
C ILE A 120 10.92 -6.20 11.51
N GLY A 121 11.91 -7.03 11.80
CA GLY A 121 12.06 -7.68 13.11
C GLY A 121 12.14 -6.66 14.25
N ASN A 122 13.01 -5.65 14.11
CA ASN A 122 13.15 -4.56 15.09
C ASN A 122 11.81 -3.79 15.27
N SER A 123 11.02 -3.63 14.21
CA SER A 123 9.72 -2.96 14.31
C SER A 123 8.72 -3.78 15.12
N VAL A 124 8.76 -5.11 15.01
CA VAL A 124 7.95 -6.01 15.86
C VAL A 124 8.35 -5.86 17.31
N ASP A 125 9.67 -5.89 17.61
CA ASP A 125 10.19 -5.77 18.98
C ASP A 125 9.77 -4.44 19.62
N VAL A 126 9.89 -3.33 18.91
CA VAL A 126 9.44 -2.00 19.38
C VAL A 126 7.95 -2.00 19.73
N LEU A 127 7.09 -2.60 18.90
CA LEU A 127 5.66 -2.64 19.17
C LEU A 127 5.32 -3.53 20.37
N VAL A 128 6.06 -4.60 20.60
CA VAL A 128 5.94 -5.46 21.78
C VAL A 128 6.39 -4.69 23.03
N GLU A 129 7.51 -3.96 22.99
CA GLU A 129 7.96 -3.09 24.08
C GLU A 129 6.94 -2.00 24.43
N LEU A 130 6.17 -1.53 23.46
CA LEU A 130 5.05 -0.60 23.65
C LEU A 130 3.78 -1.26 24.21
N GLY A 131 3.82 -2.57 24.51
CA GLY A 131 2.75 -3.32 25.17
C GLY A 131 1.81 -4.08 24.25
N ALA A 132 2.09 -4.16 22.95
CA ALA A 132 1.31 -5.01 22.04
C ALA A 132 1.59 -6.49 22.29
N GLU A 133 0.58 -7.33 22.06
CA GLU A 133 0.68 -8.79 22.16
C GLU A 133 1.09 -9.38 20.80
N LEU A 134 2.24 -10.02 20.73
CA LEU A 134 2.68 -10.71 19.51
C LEU A 134 1.98 -12.06 19.38
N VAL A 135 1.32 -12.26 18.24
CA VAL A 135 0.66 -13.51 17.87
C VAL A 135 1.34 -14.08 16.63
N GLU A 136 1.99 -15.20 16.78
CA GLU A 136 2.53 -15.92 15.62
C GLU A 136 1.40 -16.49 14.79
N ILE A 137 1.36 -16.16 13.51
CA ILE A 137 0.37 -16.67 12.56
C ILE A 137 1.07 -17.35 11.38
N LYS A 138 0.30 -18.12 10.59
CA LYS A 138 0.79 -18.73 9.36
C LYS A 138 -0.09 -18.34 8.19
N LEU A 139 0.50 -17.66 7.21
CA LEU A 139 -0.15 -17.33 5.96
C LEU A 139 0.13 -18.43 4.91
N PRO A 140 -0.77 -18.64 3.95
CA PRO A 140 -0.51 -19.54 2.83
C PRO A 140 0.53 -18.94 1.90
N ASP A 141 0.98 -19.73 0.92
CA ASP A 141 1.74 -19.20 -0.21
C ASP A 141 0.89 -18.17 -0.98
N ILE A 142 1.37 -16.93 -1.02
CA ILE A 142 0.67 -15.78 -1.61
C ILE A 142 1.03 -15.60 -3.09
N ASP A 143 2.16 -16.12 -3.55
CA ASP A 143 2.70 -15.83 -4.87
C ASP A 143 1.74 -16.23 -6.00
N SER A 144 1.05 -17.38 -5.84
CA SER A 144 0.04 -17.84 -6.82
C SER A 144 -1.15 -16.89 -6.96
N PHE A 145 -1.55 -16.23 -5.86
CA PHE A 145 -2.64 -15.25 -5.87
C PHE A 145 -2.20 -13.92 -6.48
N VAL A 146 -0.97 -13.49 -6.24
CA VAL A 146 -0.42 -12.25 -6.82
C VAL A 146 -0.38 -12.33 -8.34
N LEU A 147 -0.12 -13.52 -8.92
CA LEU A 147 -0.13 -13.73 -10.38
C LEU A 147 -1.49 -13.45 -11.04
N ALA A 148 -2.59 -13.48 -10.31
CA ALA A 148 -3.91 -13.15 -10.83
C ALA A 148 -4.14 -11.63 -10.98
N TRP A 149 -3.36 -10.79 -10.27
CA TRP A 149 -3.55 -9.35 -10.26
C TRP A 149 -3.39 -8.70 -11.64
N PRO A 150 -2.35 -9.01 -12.46
CA PRO A 150 -2.24 -8.42 -13.79
C PRO A 150 -3.44 -8.71 -14.69
N VAL A 151 -4.02 -9.91 -14.58
CA VAL A 151 -5.20 -10.31 -15.37
C VAL A 151 -6.39 -9.42 -15.02
N LEU A 152 -6.70 -9.26 -13.73
CA LEU A 152 -7.79 -8.38 -13.28
C LEU A 152 -7.52 -6.93 -13.65
N CYS A 153 -6.33 -6.44 -13.31
CA CYS A 153 -5.98 -5.04 -13.47
C CYS A 153 -5.91 -4.61 -14.94
N THR A 154 -5.35 -5.44 -15.84
CA THR A 154 -5.27 -5.10 -17.26
C THR A 154 -6.64 -5.12 -17.93
N ALA A 155 -7.49 -6.09 -17.61
CA ALA A 155 -8.86 -6.17 -18.16
C ALA A 155 -9.71 -4.97 -17.73
N GLU A 156 -9.65 -4.60 -16.44
CA GLU A 156 -10.39 -3.44 -15.93
C GLU A 156 -9.83 -2.12 -16.49
N ALA A 157 -8.50 -2.01 -16.69
CA ALA A 157 -7.88 -0.86 -17.33
C ALA A 157 -8.40 -0.66 -18.78
N VAL A 158 -8.55 -1.74 -19.54
CA VAL A 158 -9.14 -1.66 -20.90
C VAL A 158 -10.56 -1.07 -20.86
N LEU A 159 -11.38 -1.51 -19.92
CA LEU A 159 -12.73 -0.97 -19.72
C LEU A 159 -12.68 0.52 -19.35
N ALA A 160 -11.83 0.91 -18.40
CA ALA A 160 -11.69 2.30 -17.97
C ALA A 160 -11.24 3.25 -19.10
N HIS A 161 -10.41 2.74 -20.02
CA HIS A 161 -9.85 3.51 -21.12
C HIS A 161 -10.53 3.29 -22.48
N GLN A 162 -11.62 2.52 -22.56
CA GLN A 162 -12.27 2.13 -23.81
C GLN A 162 -12.71 3.32 -24.67
N ALA A 163 -13.09 4.44 -24.05
CA ALA A 163 -13.55 5.64 -24.77
C ALA A 163 -12.40 6.42 -25.42
N THR A 164 -11.17 6.25 -24.93
CA THR A 164 -10.04 7.11 -25.33
C THR A 164 -8.89 6.33 -25.99
N TYR A 165 -8.57 5.14 -25.51
CA TYR A 165 -7.39 4.42 -25.95
C TYR A 165 -7.40 4.04 -27.44
N PRO A 166 -8.47 3.48 -28.03
CA PRO A 166 -8.45 3.12 -29.45
C PRO A 166 -8.22 4.34 -30.35
N LEU A 167 -8.82 5.47 -30.01
CA LEU A 167 -8.77 6.70 -30.82
C LEU A 167 -7.47 7.48 -30.62
N HIS A 168 -6.96 7.52 -29.39
CA HIS A 168 -5.84 8.35 -28.98
C HIS A 168 -4.61 7.52 -28.55
N ARG A 169 -4.47 6.31 -29.10
CA ARG A 169 -3.37 5.37 -28.75
C ARG A 169 -1.98 6.01 -28.71
N LYS A 170 -1.71 6.96 -29.59
CA LYS A 170 -0.37 7.61 -29.70
C LYS A 170 -0.02 8.53 -28.55
N VAL A 171 -1.00 9.05 -27.79
CA VAL A 171 -0.73 9.93 -26.64
C VAL A 171 -0.49 9.17 -25.34
N TYR A 172 -0.74 7.86 -25.34
CA TYR A 172 -0.41 6.99 -24.21
C TYR A 172 1.07 6.60 -24.24
N GLY A 173 1.72 6.60 -23.08
CA GLY A 173 3.11 6.16 -22.94
C GLY A 173 3.30 4.71 -23.35
N PRO A 174 4.49 4.31 -23.84
CA PRO A 174 4.74 2.97 -24.39
C PRO A 174 4.43 1.85 -23.38
N TRP A 175 4.79 2.04 -22.11
CA TRP A 175 4.54 1.07 -21.05
C TRP A 175 3.04 0.79 -20.87
N PHE A 176 2.25 1.86 -20.73
CA PHE A 176 0.82 1.72 -20.48
C PHE A 176 0.06 1.22 -21.70
N ARG A 177 0.54 1.52 -22.91
CA ARG A 177 0.01 0.89 -24.13
C ARG A 177 0.15 -0.64 -24.10
N GLY A 178 1.32 -1.15 -23.71
CA GLY A 178 1.52 -2.59 -23.54
C GLY A 178 0.61 -3.20 -22.48
N TRP A 179 0.33 -2.45 -21.41
CA TRP A 179 -0.60 -2.85 -20.37
C TRP A 179 -2.03 -3.00 -20.90
N LEU A 180 -2.52 -2.03 -21.68
CA LEU A 180 -3.83 -2.06 -22.29
C LEU A 180 -3.94 -3.11 -23.41
N ASP A 181 -2.88 -3.29 -24.21
CA ASP A 181 -2.84 -4.35 -25.24
C ASP A 181 -2.93 -5.74 -24.59
N LYS A 182 -2.19 -5.98 -23.50
CA LYS A 182 -2.27 -7.23 -22.72
C LYS A 182 -3.69 -7.45 -22.14
N GLY A 183 -4.32 -6.40 -21.67
CA GLY A 183 -5.69 -6.46 -21.13
C GLY A 183 -6.74 -6.78 -22.18
N ALA A 184 -6.55 -6.33 -23.42
CA ALA A 184 -7.45 -6.62 -24.52
C ALA A 184 -7.47 -8.12 -24.93
N ASP A 185 -6.41 -8.87 -24.60
CA ASP A 185 -6.31 -10.31 -24.85
C ASP A 185 -6.91 -11.17 -23.72
N VAL A 186 -7.28 -10.56 -22.59
CA VAL A 186 -7.86 -11.28 -21.43
C VAL A 186 -9.28 -11.74 -21.79
N THR A 187 -9.50 -13.05 -21.74
CA THR A 187 -10.85 -13.62 -21.96
C THR A 187 -11.71 -13.50 -20.67
N GLY A 188 -13.04 -13.57 -20.85
CA GLY A 188 -13.96 -13.63 -19.70
C GLY A 188 -13.68 -14.83 -18.78
N THR A 189 -13.19 -15.95 -19.32
CA THR A 189 -12.78 -17.13 -18.53
C THR A 189 -11.52 -16.85 -17.71
N ASP A 190 -10.53 -16.15 -18.26
CA ASP A 190 -9.31 -15.78 -17.53
C ASP A 190 -9.63 -14.82 -16.40
N TYR A 191 -10.47 -13.81 -16.67
CA TYR A 191 -10.94 -12.88 -15.63
C TYR A 191 -11.71 -13.61 -14.52
N ALA A 192 -12.59 -14.56 -14.86
CA ALA A 192 -13.33 -15.35 -13.87
C ALA A 192 -12.40 -16.21 -13.00
N LYS A 193 -11.40 -16.87 -13.59
CA LYS A 193 -10.37 -17.64 -12.85
C LYS A 193 -9.58 -16.73 -11.90
N ALA A 194 -9.16 -15.55 -12.36
CA ALA A 194 -8.45 -14.59 -11.55
C ALA A 194 -9.29 -14.10 -10.36
N ASN A 195 -10.60 -13.85 -10.55
CA ASN A 195 -11.51 -13.53 -9.46
C ASN A 195 -11.72 -14.68 -8.46
N GLN A 196 -11.69 -15.94 -8.90
CA GLN A 196 -11.72 -17.08 -7.98
C GLN A 196 -10.46 -17.11 -7.10
N LEU A 197 -9.27 -16.89 -7.67
CA LEU A 197 -8.03 -16.81 -6.91
C LEU A 197 -8.06 -15.63 -5.92
N ARG A 198 -8.56 -14.46 -6.35
CA ARG A 198 -8.81 -13.31 -5.47
C ARG A 198 -9.71 -13.70 -4.28
N ALA A 199 -10.83 -14.38 -4.54
CA ALA A 199 -11.76 -14.79 -3.49
C ALA A 199 -11.14 -15.78 -2.49
N ILE A 200 -10.34 -16.73 -2.97
CA ILE A 200 -9.61 -17.69 -2.12
C ILE A 200 -8.57 -16.94 -1.26
N CYS A 201 -7.79 -16.03 -1.85
CA CYS A 201 -6.84 -15.18 -1.15
C CYS A 201 -7.52 -14.39 -0.02
N ASN A 202 -8.65 -13.75 -0.33
CA ASN A 202 -9.43 -13.00 0.65
C ASN A 202 -9.89 -13.88 1.83
N GLY A 203 -10.35 -15.10 1.56
CA GLY A 203 -10.74 -16.06 2.59
C GLY A 203 -9.57 -16.46 3.51
N HIS A 204 -8.36 -16.59 2.99
CA HIS A 204 -7.17 -16.85 3.80
C HIS A 204 -6.84 -15.68 4.74
N PHE A 205 -6.80 -14.45 4.21
CA PHE A 205 -6.55 -13.28 5.04
C PHE A 205 -7.65 -13.01 6.06
N GLN A 206 -8.91 -13.24 5.70
CA GLN A 206 -10.04 -13.11 6.64
C GLN A 206 -9.88 -14.06 7.84
N ARG A 207 -9.44 -15.31 7.60
CA ARG A 207 -9.15 -16.25 8.68
C ARG A 207 -7.97 -15.81 9.54
N ALA A 208 -6.84 -15.42 8.93
CA ALA A 208 -5.69 -14.94 9.66
C ALA A 208 -6.02 -13.70 10.53
N MET A 209 -6.78 -12.77 9.99
CA MET A 209 -7.20 -11.56 10.70
C MET A 209 -8.25 -11.79 11.78
N SER A 210 -8.85 -12.99 11.90
CA SER A 210 -9.85 -13.27 12.95
C SER A 210 -9.23 -13.31 14.36
N GLU A 211 -7.97 -13.72 14.46
CA GLU A 211 -7.27 -13.93 15.73
C GLU A 211 -6.37 -12.75 16.13
N ILE A 212 -6.18 -11.78 15.25
CA ILE A 212 -5.31 -10.63 15.43
C ILE A 212 -6.05 -9.33 15.14
N ASP A 213 -5.49 -8.21 15.54
CA ASP A 213 -6.06 -6.89 15.29
C ASP A 213 -5.30 -6.15 14.18
N ILE A 214 -4.00 -6.40 14.06
CA ILE A 214 -3.12 -5.87 13.04
C ILE A 214 -2.18 -6.98 12.56
N LEU A 215 -1.98 -7.09 11.24
CA LEU A 215 -0.91 -7.87 10.64
C LEU A 215 0.26 -6.94 10.32
N ILE A 216 1.49 -7.39 10.61
CA ILE A 216 2.72 -6.66 10.27
C ILE A 216 3.49 -7.39 9.16
N CYS A 217 3.93 -6.62 8.15
CA CYS A 217 4.76 -7.10 7.06
C CYS A 217 5.52 -5.92 6.40
N PRO A 218 6.43 -6.15 5.44
CA PRO A 218 7.03 -5.06 4.67
C PRO A 218 6.02 -4.34 3.77
N SER A 219 6.31 -3.09 3.38
CA SER A 219 5.59 -2.39 2.31
C SER A 219 6.14 -2.75 0.92
N MET A 220 7.42 -3.08 0.84
CA MET A 220 8.15 -3.50 -0.37
C MET A 220 9.03 -4.70 -0.03
N SER A 221 9.49 -5.44 -1.03
CA SER A 221 10.41 -6.58 -0.83
C SER A 221 11.88 -6.17 -0.79
N ALA A 222 12.21 -4.95 -1.15
CA ALA A 222 13.55 -4.41 -1.18
C ALA A 222 13.52 -2.88 -1.03
N PRO A 223 14.64 -2.23 -0.67
CA PRO A 223 14.81 -0.79 -0.73
C PRO A 223 14.56 -0.24 -2.15
N PRO A 224 14.33 1.07 -2.31
CA PRO A 224 14.22 1.66 -3.64
C PRO A 224 15.49 1.42 -4.46
N HIS A 225 15.31 1.16 -5.75
CA HIS A 225 16.38 0.92 -6.70
C HIS A 225 16.51 2.10 -7.68
N PRO A 226 17.67 2.29 -8.32
CA PRO A 226 17.84 3.31 -9.34
C PRO A 226 16.80 3.20 -10.45
N VAL A 227 16.21 4.33 -10.82
CA VAL A 227 15.22 4.41 -11.90
C VAL A 227 15.92 4.83 -13.19
N THR A 228 15.86 3.99 -14.21
CA THR A 228 16.42 4.28 -15.53
C THR A 228 15.42 4.97 -16.44
N ALA A 229 15.90 5.70 -17.45
CA ALA A 229 15.03 6.30 -18.46
C ALA A 229 14.18 5.24 -19.18
N GLU A 230 14.72 4.04 -19.40
CA GLU A 230 13.98 2.93 -20.00
C GLU A 230 12.83 2.44 -19.09
N ALA A 231 13.05 2.38 -17.78
CA ALA A 231 12.01 2.02 -16.82
C ALA A 231 10.88 3.07 -16.77
N LEU A 232 11.19 4.36 -17.00
CA LEU A 232 10.21 5.44 -17.01
C LEU A 232 9.47 5.60 -18.35
N TYR A 233 10.18 5.48 -19.46
CA TYR A 233 9.70 5.87 -20.79
C TYR A 233 9.72 4.74 -21.81
N GLY A 234 10.27 3.59 -21.45
CA GLY A 234 10.39 2.42 -22.30
C GLY A 234 9.10 1.60 -22.42
N PRO A 235 9.15 0.52 -23.20
CA PRO A 235 8.04 -0.43 -23.32
C PRO A 235 7.77 -1.13 -21.98
N MET A 236 6.59 -1.72 -21.85
CA MET A 236 6.23 -2.54 -20.71
C MET A 236 7.20 -3.74 -20.57
N THR A 237 7.70 -3.93 -19.36
CA THR A 237 8.48 -5.10 -18.98
C THR A 237 7.74 -5.89 -17.90
N ASP A 238 7.86 -7.21 -17.91
CA ASP A 238 7.30 -8.04 -16.85
C ASP A 238 8.07 -7.79 -15.54
N ARG A 239 7.32 -7.61 -14.46
CA ARG A 239 7.88 -7.49 -13.11
C ARG A 239 7.84 -8.85 -12.41
N PRO A 240 8.83 -9.16 -11.56
CA PRO A 240 8.78 -10.37 -10.75
C PRO A 240 7.48 -10.42 -9.92
N PRO A 241 6.78 -11.56 -9.87
CA PRO A 241 5.54 -11.71 -9.08
C PRO A 241 5.72 -11.30 -7.62
N LYS A 242 6.88 -11.58 -7.04
CA LYS A 242 7.22 -11.27 -5.63
C LYS A 242 7.23 -9.77 -5.32
N PHE A 243 7.33 -8.89 -6.33
CA PHE A 243 7.36 -7.44 -6.11
C PHE A 243 6.11 -6.90 -5.39
N GLN A 244 4.95 -7.50 -5.61
CA GLN A 244 3.67 -7.03 -5.09
C GLN A 244 3.06 -7.96 -4.01
N ARG A 245 3.81 -8.95 -3.50
CA ARG A 245 3.31 -9.93 -2.55
C ARG A 245 2.78 -9.32 -1.25
N PHE A 246 3.30 -8.16 -0.84
CA PHE A 246 2.91 -7.48 0.38
C PHE A 246 1.81 -6.43 0.18
N THR A 247 1.40 -6.18 -1.05
CA THR A 247 0.45 -5.10 -1.33
C THR A 247 -0.82 -5.58 -2.03
N VAL A 248 -0.71 -6.43 -3.04
CA VAL A 248 -1.85 -6.92 -3.83
C VAL A 248 -2.94 -7.59 -2.99
N PRO A 249 -2.64 -8.45 -1.99
CA PRO A 249 -3.69 -9.06 -1.17
C PRO A 249 -4.62 -8.04 -0.50
N PHE A 250 -4.08 -6.87 -0.13
CA PHE A 250 -4.84 -5.81 0.55
C PHE A 250 -5.57 -4.85 -0.43
N ASN A 251 -5.29 -4.96 -1.73
CA ASN A 251 -6.17 -4.41 -2.76
C ASN A 251 -7.29 -5.40 -3.09
N TYR A 252 -7.03 -6.71 -3.06
CA TYR A 252 -8.03 -7.74 -3.30
C TYR A 252 -9.16 -7.71 -2.29
N ASN A 253 -8.82 -7.65 -1.01
CA ASN A 253 -9.78 -7.69 0.08
C ASN A 253 -10.22 -6.29 0.56
N GLY A 254 -9.56 -5.22 0.09
CA GLY A 254 -9.89 -3.84 0.47
C GLY A 254 -9.54 -3.46 1.91
N MET A 255 -8.76 -4.26 2.64
CA MET A 255 -8.34 -3.94 4.02
C MET A 255 -7.46 -2.69 4.05
N PRO A 256 -7.61 -1.81 5.08
CA PRO A 256 -6.78 -0.64 5.23
C PRO A 256 -5.36 -1.01 5.63
N THR A 257 -4.39 -0.23 5.15
CA THR A 257 -2.97 -0.42 5.48
C THR A 257 -2.28 0.91 5.72
N LEU A 258 -1.33 0.91 6.64
CA LEU A 258 -0.48 2.05 6.95
C LEU A 258 0.99 1.64 6.76
N SER A 259 1.68 2.28 5.82
CA SER A 259 3.13 2.16 5.65
C SER A 259 3.82 3.25 6.46
N VAL A 260 4.78 2.88 7.29
CA VAL A 260 5.57 3.83 8.08
C VAL A 260 7.06 3.55 7.90
N PRO A 261 7.93 4.58 7.89
CA PRO A 261 9.38 4.39 7.86
C PRO A 261 9.85 3.58 9.07
N CYS A 262 10.74 2.60 8.86
CA CYS A 262 11.26 1.74 9.91
C CYS A 262 12.80 1.63 9.94
N GLY A 263 13.48 2.45 9.17
CA GLY A 263 14.95 2.46 9.11
C GLY A 263 15.46 3.00 7.79
N PHE A 264 16.77 2.89 7.65
CA PHE A 264 17.49 3.17 6.42
C PHE A 264 18.52 2.06 6.19
N THR A 265 18.85 1.78 4.94
CA THR A 265 19.98 0.94 4.58
C THR A 265 21.31 1.64 4.93
N HIS A 266 22.43 0.91 4.81
CA HIS A 266 23.77 1.49 4.93
C HIS A 266 24.02 2.61 3.90
N ASP A 267 23.32 2.61 2.76
CA ASP A 267 23.37 3.66 1.72
C ASP A 267 22.29 4.74 1.91
N TYR A 268 21.68 4.83 3.10
CA TYR A 268 20.62 5.79 3.44
C TYR A 268 19.35 5.70 2.59
N LEU A 269 19.05 4.55 2.00
CA LEU A 269 17.76 4.32 1.33
C LEU A 269 16.69 3.96 2.37
N PRO A 270 15.47 4.51 2.25
CA PRO A 270 14.42 4.29 3.24
C PRO A 270 13.94 2.82 3.28
N LEU A 271 13.66 2.34 4.48
CA LEU A 271 12.98 1.06 4.76
C LEU A 271 11.61 1.34 5.37
N SER A 272 10.63 0.48 5.08
CA SER A 272 9.25 0.71 5.52
C SER A 272 8.56 -0.58 5.95
N VAL A 273 7.93 -0.52 7.13
CA VAL A 273 7.01 -1.53 7.65
C VAL A 273 5.58 -1.17 7.27
N GLN A 274 4.75 -2.17 7.02
CA GLN A 274 3.33 -2.04 6.75
C GLN A 274 2.51 -2.65 7.88
N LEU A 275 1.58 -1.89 8.42
CA LEU A 275 0.54 -2.31 9.36
C LEU A 275 -0.76 -2.52 8.59
N VAL A 276 -1.37 -3.70 8.67
CA VAL A 276 -2.62 -4.04 7.99
C VAL A 276 -3.71 -4.24 9.02
N GLY A 277 -4.80 -3.50 8.89
CA GLY A 277 -5.93 -3.57 9.81
C GLY A 277 -7.15 -4.28 9.22
N LYS A 278 -8.13 -4.58 10.09
CA LYS A 278 -9.46 -5.00 9.65
C LYS A 278 -10.17 -3.84 8.94
N HIS A 279 -11.20 -4.14 8.15
CA HIS A 279 -12.00 -3.08 7.52
C HIS A 279 -12.46 -2.04 8.55
N LEU A 280 -12.37 -0.77 8.18
CA LEU A 280 -12.76 0.38 9.01
C LEU A 280 -11.96 0.55 10.30
N SER A 281 -10.76 -0.03 10.39
CA SER A 281 -9.88 0.11 11.55
C SER A 281 -8.79 1.18 11.37
N GLU A 282 -8.96 2.14 10.48
CA GLU A 282 -7.98 3.21 10.24
C GLU A 282 -7.57 3.96 11.52
N PRO A 283 -8.48 4.25 12.48
CA PRO A 283 -8.07 4.87 13.76
C PRO A 283 -7.14 3.98 14.61
N LEU A 284 -7.27 2.65 14.51
CA LEU A 284 -6.35 1.72 15.18
C LEU A 284 -4.98 1.70 14.50
N LEU A 285 -4.95 1.74 13.16
CA LEU A 285 -3.69 1.86 12.40
C LEU A 285 -2.97 3.17 12.76
N CYS A 286 -3.71 4.29 12.86
CA CYS A 286 -3.15 5.56 13.30
C CYS A 286 -2.62 5.49 14.74
N GLN A 287 -3.34 4.82 15.67
CA GLN A 287 -2.88 4.63 17.05
C GLN A 287 -1.53 3.90 17.09
N VAL A 288 -1.43 2.74 16.43
CA VAL A 288 -0.23 1.89 16.48
C VAL A 288 0.93 2.53 15.73
N GLY A 289 0.68 3.09 14.53
CA GLY A 289 1.72 3.78 13.77
C GLY A 289 2.23 5.03 14.49
N HIS A 290 1.36 5.81 15.12
CA HIS A 290 1.77 6.97 15.90
C HIS A 290 2.57 6.58 17.15
N ALA A 291 2.14 5.55 17.90
CA ALA A 291 2.90 5.07 19.04
C ALA A 291 4.32 4.63 18.64
N TYR A 292 4.47 3.97 17.48
CA TYR A 292 5.76 3.63 16.90
C TYR A 292 6.59 4.88 16.55
N GLU A 293 5.98 5.90 15.91
CA GLU A 293 6.66 7.17 15.59
C GLU A 293 7.16 7.92 16.83
N GLN A 294 6.48 7.83 17.98
CA GLN A 294 6.86 8.56 19.20
C GLN A 294 8.14 8.02 19.84
N VAL A 295 8.52 6.77 19.61
CA VAL A 295 9.70 6.13 20.17
C VAL A 295 10.81 5.90 19.14
N THR A 296 10.57 6.26 17.88
CA THR A 296 11.51 6.19 16.77
C THR A 296 11.72 7.55 16.13
N THR A 297 12.81 7.72 15.38
CA THR A 297 13.12 9.00 14.72
C THR A 297 13.04 8.95 13.20
N TRP A 298 12.64 7.82 12.64
CA TRP A 298 12.71 7.57 11.20
C TRP A 298 11.93 8.57 10.36
N HIS A 299 10.75 8.99 10.81
CA HIS A 299 9.88 9.97 10.14
C HIS A 299 10.42 11.42 10.19
N GLN A 300 11.46 11.69 11.00
CA GLN A 300 12.08 13.01 11.13
C GLN A 300 13.19 13.23 10.10
N HIS A 301 13.65 12.17 9.44
CA HIS A 301 14.69 12.28 8.42
C HIS A 301 14.11 12.86 7.12
N HIS A 302 14.85 13.78 6.50
CA HIS A 302 14.49 14.46 5.26
C HIS A 302 15.67 14.45 4.30
N PRO A 303 15.42 14.46 2.97
CA PRO A 303 16.47 14.71 2.01
C PRO A 303 17.15 16.06 2.28
N ASP A 304 18.47 16.12 2.20
CA ASP A 304 19.21 17.36 2.21
C ASP A 304 19.02 18.04 0.85
N LEU A 305 18.31 19.18 0.86
CA LEU A 305 18.01 19.93 -0.36
C LEU A 305 19.12 20.94 -0.72
N ASP A 306 20.05 21.20 0.18
CA ASP A 306 21.17 22.11 -0.03
C ASP A 306 22.32 21.39 -0.77
N ASP A 307 22.39 20.08 -0.73
CA ASP A 307 23.34 19.27 -1.48
C ASP A 307 22.82 18.93 -2.89
N VAL A 308 22.72 19.95 -3.75
CA VAL A 308 22.28 19.82 -5.15
C VAL A 308 23.34 19.13 -6.04
N SER A 309 24.50 18.79 -5.51
CA SER A 309 25.60 18.15 -6.26
C SER A 309 25.29 16.73 -6.75
N MET A 310 24.25 16.10 -6.21
CA MET A 310 23.81 14.73 -6.54
C MET A 310 22.82 14.64 -7.72
N ILE A 311 22.47 15.77 -8.36
CA ILE A 311 21.49 15.83 -9.48
C ILE A 311 22.19 16.03 -10.84
N SER A 312 23.49 15.82 -10.93
CA SER A 312 24.25 15.92 -12.18
C SER A 312 24.38 14.57 -12.91
#